data_51140f9a3bb6dbb37cc0c15288391001
#
_entry.id   51140f9a3bb6dbb37cc0c15288391001
#
_cell.length_a   1.000
_cell.length_b   1.000
_cell.length_c   1.000
_cell.angle_alpha   90.00
_cell.angle_beta   90.00
_cell.angle_gamma   90.00
#
_symmetry.space_group_name_H-M   'P 1'
#
loop_
_entity.id
_entity.type
_entity.pdbx_description
1 polymer ?
#
loop_
_entity_poly.entity_id
_entity_poly.type
_entity_poly.pdbx_seq_one_letter_code
_entity_poly.pdbx_strand_id
1 'polypeptide(L)'
;MNDQENTIEKIKQTALDEFFMHGYNKASLRMICSRAGVTTGAMYFYFKNKEALFREIFEPLVVQYEELLVRYMELELAEPE
;
A
#
# COMPACT_ATOMS: atom_id res chain seq x y z
N MET A 1 14.78 6.44 -15.45
CA MET A 1 13.72 6.39 -14.46
C MET A 1 12.37 6.69 -15.09
N ASN A 2 11.37 5.92 -14.75
CA ASN A 2 10.07 6.01 -15.40
C ASN A 2 9.17 6.98 -14.63
N ASP A 3 8.62 7.98 -15.34
CA ASP A 3 7.73 8.95 -14.70
C ASP A 3 6.49 8.30 -14.12
N GLN A 4 5.99 7.25 -14.79
CA GLN A 4 4.83 6.52 -14.30
C GLN A 4 5.13 5.82 -12.98
N GLU A 5 6.30 5.22 -12.88
CA GLU A 5 6.70 4.56 -11.64
C GLU A 5 6.82 5.55 -10.50
N ASN A 6 7.36 6.73 -10.80
CA ASN A 6 7.45 7.78 -9.79
C ASN A 6 6.08 8.22 -9.33
N THR A 7 5.15 8.37 -10.26
CA THR A 7 3.80 8.78 -9.94
C THR A 7 3.11 7.75 -9.06
N ILE A 8 3.23 6.47 -9.44
CA ILE A 8 2.63 5.39 -8.67
C ILE A 8 3.19 5.34 -7.26
N GLU A 9 4.51 5.47 -7.15
CA GLU A 9 5.15 5.44 -5.83
C GLU A 9 4.71 6.61 -4.96
N LYS A 10 4.59 7.78 -5.55
CA LYS A 10 4.12 8.95 -4.82
C LYS A 10 2.71 8.73 -4.30
N ILE A 11 1.85 8.21 -5.15
CA ILE A 11 0.48 7.94 -4.75
C ILE A 11 0.45 6.94 -3.60
N LYS A 12 1.20 5.87 -3.73
CA LYS A 12 1.21 4.82 -2.71
C LYS A 12 1.74 5.34 -1.38
N GLN A 13 2.83 6.10 -1.40
CA GLN A 13 3.40 6.64 -0.17
C GLN A 13 2.44 7.59 0.51
N THR A 14 1.85 8.47 -0.27
CA THR A 14 0.90 9.44 0.28
C THR A 14 -0.33 8.73 0.83
N ALA A 15 -0.80 7.71 0.11
CA ALA A 15 -1.98 6.96 0.53
C ALA A 15 -1.70 6.20 1.82
N LEU A 16 -0.53 5.58 1.91
CA LEU A 16 -0.14 4.87 3.12
C LEU A 16 -0.20 5.80 4.32
N ASP A 17 0.33 6.99 4.14
CA ASP A 17 0.31 8.02 5.17
C ASP A 17 -1.11 8.37 5.57
N GLU A 18 -1.97 8.60 4.58
CA GLU A 18 -3.37 8.96 4.84
C GLU A 18 -4.10 7.85 5.57
N PHE A 19 -3.87 6.62 5.15
CA PHE A 19 -4.53 5.48 5.81
C PHE A 19 -4.08 5.35 7.26
N PHE A 20 -2.81 5.56 7.53
CA PHE A 20 -2.32 5.49 8.90
C PHE A 20 -2.83 6.65 9.75
N MET A 21 -2.89 7.83 9.18
CA MET A 21 -3.29 8.99 9.96
C MET A 21 -4.79 9.05 10.23
N HIS A 22 -5.58 8.65 9.25
CA HIS A 22 -7.03 8.86 9.34
C HIS A 22 -7.85 7.58 9.33
N GLY A 23 -7.21 6.44 9.06
CA GLY A 23 -7.92 5.18 8.90
C GLY A 23 -8.51 5.06 7.52
N TYR A 24 -8.91 3.85 7.18
CA TYR A 24 -9.38 3.55 5.83
C TYR A 24 -10.63 4.36 5.47
N ASN A 25 -11.61 4.38 6.38
CA ASN A 25 -12.90 5.00 6.05
C ASN A 25 -12.80 6.49 5.83
N LYS A 26 -11.94 7.16 6.60
CA LYS A 26 -11.82 8.61 6.51
C LYS A 26 -10.82 9.07 5.48
N ALA A 27 -9.92 8.19 5.05
CA ALA A 27 -8.96 8.55 4.01
C ALA A 27 -9.71 8.80 2.71
N SER A 28 -9.31 9.86 2.01
CA SER A 28 -9.99 10.33 0.83
C SER A 28 -9.05 10.32 -0.37
N LEU A 29 -9.52 9.75 -1.49
CA LEU A 29 -8.72 9.74 -2.71
C LEU A 29 -8.41 11.15 -3.18
N ARG A 30 -9.37 12.06 -2.99
CA ARG A 30 -9.15 13.45 -3.37
C ARG A 30 -8.02 14.06 -2.56
N MET A 31 -7.99 13.80 -1.27
CA MET A 31 -6.94 14.30 -0.41
C MET A 31 -5.60 13.69 -0.79
N ILE A 32 -5.60 12.40 -1.10
CA ILE A 32 -4.38 11.72 -1.52
C ILE A 32 -3.86 12.36 -2.81
N CYS A 33 -4.74 12.64 -3.77
CA CYS A 33 -4.36 13.31 -5.00
C CYS A 33 -3.71 14.66 -4.72
N SER A 34 -4.36 15.43 -3.86
CA SER A 34 -3.90 16.77 -3.53
C SER A 34 -2.50 16.72 -2.91
N ARG A 35 -2.31 15.84 -1.95
CA ARG A 35 -1.03 15.73 -1.26
C ARG A 35 0.05 15.15 -2.14
N ALA A 36 -0.31 14.21 -3.01
CA ALA A 36 0.67 13.59 -3.90
C ALA A 36 0.99 14.47 -5.11
N GLY A 37 0.21 15.52 -5.31
CA GLY A 37 0.44 16.41 -6.43
C GLY A 37 0.06 15.79 -7.76
N VAL A 38 -1.00 14.96 -7.77
CA VAL A 38 -1.47 14.34 -9.00
C VAL A 38 -2.93 14.72 -9.23
N THR A 39 -3.34 14.64 -10.49
CA THR A 39 -4.74 14.93 -10.82
C THR A 39 -5.61 13.72 -10.49
N THR A 40 -6.91 13.98 -10.32
CA THR A 40 -7.84 12.87 -10.10
C THR A 40 -7.86 11.94 -11.31
N GLY A 41 -7.72 12.50 -12.51
CA GLY A 41 -7.66 11.67 -13.71
C GLY A 41 -6.49 10.71 -13.69
N ALA A 42 -5.32 11.21 -13.29
CA ALA A 42 -4.14 10.36 -13.20
C ALA A 42 -4.33 9.29 -12.15
N MET A 43 -4.92 9.67 -11.01
CA MET A 43 -5.18 8.72 -9.93
C MET A 43 -6.06 7.57 -10.44
N TYR A 44 -7.18 7.91 -11.08
CA TYR A 44 -8.12 6.89 -11.52
C TYR A 44 -7.60 6.08 -12.71
N PHE A 45 -6.59 6.60 -13.38
CA PHE A 45 -5.93 5.82 -14.41
C PHE A 45 -5.21 4.63 -13.79
N TYR A 46 -4.58 4.83 -12.64
CA TYR A 46 -3.82 3.76 -11.98
C TYR A 46 -4.64 2.96 -11.00
N PHE A 47 -5.55 3.59 -10.29
CA PHE A 47 -6.31 2.92 -9.23
C PHE A 47 -7.78 3.29 -9.35
N LYS A 48 -8.62 2.29 -9.54
CA LYS A 48 -10.03 2.50 -9.80
C LYS A 48 -10.77 3.12 -8.63
N ASN A 49 -10.41 2.72 -7.43
CA ASN A 49 -11.09 3.19 -6.24
C ASN A 49 -10.16 3.03 -5.04
N LYS A 50 -10.66 3.45 -3.88
CA LYS A 50 -9.87 3.44 -2.67
C LYS A 50 -9.48 2.02 -2.27
N GLU A 51 -10.38 1.08 -2.46
CA GLU A 51 -10.11 -0.30 -2.12
C GLU A 51 -8.97 -0.87 -2.97
N ALA A 52 -9.00 -0.58 -4.27
CA ALA A 52 -7.94 -1.05 -5.16
C ALA A 52 -6.58 -0.49 -4.74
N LEU A 53 -6.56 0.78 -4.39
CA LEU A 53 -5.32 1.42 -3.93
C LEU A 53 -4.84 0.79 -2.62
N PHE A 54 -5.76 0.57 -1.70
CA PHE A 54 -5.44 -0.05 -0.43
C PHE A 54 -4.84 -1.44 -0.63
N ARG A 55 -5.42 -2.24 -1.51
CA ARG A 55 -4.92 -3.58 -1.78
C ARG A 55 -3.53 -3.57 -2.39
N GLU A 56 -3.30 -2.64 -3.31
CA GLU A 56 -1.99 -2.54 -3.96
C GLU A 56 -0.90 -2.25 -2.95
N ILE A 57 -1.23 -1.48 -1.92
CA ILE A 57 -0.25 -1.12 -0.90
C ILE A 57 -0.04 -2.26 0.10
N PHE A 58 -1.13 -2.83 0.59
CA PHE A 58 -1.05 -3.70 1.75
C PHE A 58 -0.95 -5.18 1.44
N GLU A 59 -1.43 -5.62 0.27
CA GLU A 59 -1.34 -7.03 -0.09
C GLU A 59 0.08 -7.55 -0.11
N PRO A 60 1.03 -6.86 -0.74
CA PRO A 60 2.41 -7.33 -0.70
C PRO A 60 2.98 -7.39 0.72
N LEU A 61 2.56 -6.46 1.56
CA LEU A 61 3.04 -6.44 2.95
C LEU A 61 2.51 -7.63 3.73
N VAL A 62 1.25 -7.98 3.50
CA VAL A 62 0.65 -9.12 4.16
C VAL A 62 1.35 -10.42 3.73
N VAL A 63 1.61 -10.55 2.44
CA VAL A 63 2.31 -11.73 1.93
C VAL A 63 3.68 -11.86 2.56
N GLN A 64 4.43 -10.75 2.63
CA GLN A 64 5.75 -10.76 3.23
C GLN A 64 5.68 -11.16 4.70
N TYR A 65 4.70 -10.65 5.40
CA TYR A 65 4.54 -10.98 6.81
C TYR A 65 4.23 -12.45 7.01
N GLU A 66 3.35 -12.98 6.15
CA GLU A 66 2.98 -14.39 6.23
C GLU A 66 4.18 -15.29 5.97
N GLU A 67 4.98 -14.94 4.98
CA GLU A 67 6.18 -15.72 4.66
C GLU A 67 7.15 -15.71 5.82
N LEU A 68 7.32 -14.55 6.44
CA LEU A 68 8.22 -14.43 7.58
C LEU A 68 7.72 -15.26 8.74
N LEU A 69 6.41 -15.20 8.98
CA LEU A 69 5.81 -15.96 10.07
C LEU A 69 5.96 -17.46 9.86
N VAL A 70 5.73 -17.91 8.64
CA VAL A 70 5.87 -19.34 8.33
C VAL A 70 7.32 -19.77 8.55
N ARG A 71 8.26 -18.97 8.10
CA ARG A 71 9.66 -19.29 8.28
C ARG A 71 10.05 -19.38 9.75
N TYR A 72 9.53 -18.45 10.54
CA TYR A 72 9.79 -18.46 11.96
C TYR A 72 9.22 -19.72 12.60
N MET A 73 8.00 -20.08 12.23
CA MET A 73 7.37 -21.27 12.77
C MET A 73 8.13 -22.54 12.38
N GLU A 74 8.61 -22.59 11.14
CA GLU A 74 9.39 -23.74 10.71
C GLU A 74 10.67 -23.89 11.51
N LEU A 75 11.34 -22.76 11.76
CA LEU A 75 12.55 -22.79 12.56
C LEU A 75 12.29 -23.25 13.98
N GLU A 76 11.22 -22.76 14.58
CA GLU A 76 10.88 -23.11 15.93
C GLU A 76 10.51 -24.59 16.06
N LEU A 77 9.72 -25.08 15.11
CA LEU A 77 9.29 -26.45 15.16
C LEU A 77 10.40 -27.44 14.78
N ALA A 78 11.31 -27.00 13.96
CA ALA A 78 12.41 -27.87 13.54
C ALA A 78 13.47 -27.97 14.61
N GLU A 79 13.49 -27.08 15.56
CA GLU A 79 14.53 -27.02 16.58
C GLU A 79 14.18 -27.95 17.74
N PRO A 80 14.87 -29.04 17.92
CA PRO A 80 14.59 -29.89 19.09
C PRO A 80 15.13 -29.22 20.33
N GLU A 81 14.52 -29.48 21.45
CA GLU A 81 14.87 -28.84 22.67
C GLU A 81 16.22 -29.12 23.16
#